data_3dd50f92262bacaf1ff934f48dcaf2f1
#
_entry.id   3dd50f92262bacaf1ff934f48dcaf2f1
#
_cell.length_a   1.000
_cell.length_b   1.000
_cell.length_c   1.000
_cell.angle_alpha   90.00
_cell.angle_beta   90.00
_cell.angle_gamma   90.00
#
_symmetry.space_group_name_H-M   'P 1'
#
loop_
_entity.id
_entity.type
_entity.pdbx_description
1 polymer ?
#
loop_
_entity_poly.entity_id
_entity_poly.type
_entity_poly.pdbx_seq_one_letter_code
_entity_poly.pdbx_strand_id
1 'polypeptide(L)'
;LDFVKKLGEEIVDEYQCYNHNPYEMLDYLGETSYGTPVYVNSEVMRCDLKIGIGTTLFHRLMGLSGGGKIISPGVAGMVTIRHNHGPLGGFGPDLTPHETTGYLKNEGNIMRLDAEETARMAGLDFKVDTVLNLERDPLEVHAGDFVATQRRAAAGSMKWHRCESPEAEIVVVNSYMRENEPFLGFWPALNSVTEDGTVVLIAMDPEGDINHWLFNHHGKFTGSSLWNGKAREVGKGARLIIHGPRYRSQEMRLGNPETTTWIKEWDDVIEELEKYHDHGSRVAVLPDGTSGIPEKVLDSL
;
A
#
# COMPACT_ATOMS: atom_id res chain seq x y z
N LEU A 1 1.05 -18.14 -8.60
CA LEU A 1 1.89 -17.42 -7.64
C LEU A 1 3.11 -18.26 -7.34
N ASP A 2 4.26 -17.67 -7.42
CA ASP A 2 5.51 -18.36 -7.15
C ASP A 2 5.76 -18.42 -5.63
N PHE A 3 5.28 -19.49 -5.00
CA PHE A 3 5.52 -19.72 -3.57
C PHE A 3 7.01 -19.89 -3.26
N VAL A 4 7.76 -20.55 -4.16
CA VAL A 4 9.20 -20.76 -3.98
C VAL A 4 9.94 -19.44 -3.84
N LYS A 5 9.61 -18.45 -4.68
CA LYS A 5 10.21 -17.11 -4.62
C LYS A 5 9.94 -16.39 -3.29
N LYS A 6 8.79 -16.68 -2.65
CA LYS A 6 8.38 -16.01 -1.41
C LYS A 6 8.74 -16.75 -0.14
N LEU A 7 8.70 -18.07 -0.18
CA LEU A 7 8.83 -18.93 0.99
C LEU A 7 10.11 -19.76 0.99
N GLY A 8 10.74 -19.93 -0.17
CA GLY A 8 11.86 -20.84 -0.38
C GLY A 8 11.40 -22.26 -0.74
N GLU A 9 12.28 -23.02 -1.40
CA GLU A 9 12.01 -24.40 -1.83
C GLU A 9 11.70 -25.31 -0.66
N GLU A 10 12.52 -25.24 0.41
CA GLU A 10 12.38 -26.07 1.60
C GLU A 10 10.97 -26.01 2.23
N ILE A 11 10.41 -24.80 2.35
CA ILE A 11 9.06 -24.61 2.90
C ILE A 11 7.99 -25.16 1.96
N VAL A 12 8.15 -24.92 0.66
CA VAL A 12 7.16 -25.36 -0.33
C VAL A 12 7.15 -26.87 -0.50
N ASP A 13 8.30 -27.53 -0.36
CA ASP A 13 8.42 -29.00 -0.44
C ASP A 13 7.90 -29.69 0.84
N GLU A 14 8.04 -29.06 2.00
CA GLU A 14 7.65 -29.68 3.28
C GLU A 14 6.19 -29.37 3.67
N TYR A 15 5.68 -28.18 3.33
CA TYR A 15 4.38 -27.69 3.79
C TYR A 15 3.41 -27.44 2.65
N GLN A 16 2.12 -27.63 2.90
CA GLN A 16 1.08 -27.28 1.95
C GLN A 16 0.90 -25.77 1.87
N CYS A 17 1.07 -25.22 0.68
CA CYS A 17 0.95 -23.79 0.41
C CYS A 17 -0.30 -23.48 -0.41
N TYR A 18 -1.13 -22.55 0.07
CA TYR A 18 -2.37 -22.14 -0.61
C TYR A 18 -2.42 -20.64 -0.83
N ASN A 19 -3.01 -20.26 -1.97
CA ASN A 19 -3.49 -18.91 -2.15
C ASN A 19 -4.91 -18.77 -1.60
N HIS A 20 -5.17 -17.69 -0.91
CA HIS A 20 -6.52 -17.34 -0.49
C HIS A 20 -7.38 -16.95 -1.71
N ASN A 21 -8.61 -17.46 -1.75
CA ASN A 21 -9.65 -17.01 -2.67
C ASN A 21 -10.73 -16.24 -1.88
N PRO A 22 -10.92 -14.93 -2.09
CA PRO A 22 -11.87 -14.13 -1.31
C PRO A 22 -13.34 -14.35 -1.69
N TYR A 23 -13.64 -15.24 -2.61
CA TYR A 23 -15.00 -15.53 -3.09
C TYR A 23 -15.52 -16.89 -2.68
N GLU A 24 -14.64 -17.82 -2.32
CA GLU A 24 -14.99 -19.23 -2.09
C GLU A 24 -14.34 -19.77 -0.81
N MET A 25 -14.90 -20.83 -0.27
CA MET A 25 -14.41 -21.51 0.95
C MET A 25 -14.24 -20.53 2.11
N LEU A 26 -15.34 -19.91 2.47
CA LEU A 26 -15.40 -18.88 3.52
C LEU A 26 -16.40 -19.29 4.60
N ASP A 27 -15.99 -19.19 5.85
CA ASP A 27 -16.84 -19.36 7.02
C ASP A 27 -17.35 -17.98 7.49
N TYR A 28 -18.65 -17.90 7.77
CA TYR A 28 -19.26 -16.70 8.35
C TYR A 28 -19.15 -16.74 9.87
N LEU A 29 -18.55 -15.69 10.45
CA LEU A 29 -18.29 -15.60 11.89
C LEU A 29 -19.21 -14.64 12.64
N GLY A 30 -20.11 -13.93 11.95
CA GLY A 30 -20.95 -12.88 12.52
C GLY A 30 -20.55 -11.51 12.00
N GLU A 31 -20.90 -10.45 12.75
CA GLU A 31 -20.60 -9.06 12.40
C GLU A 31 -19.73 -8.42 13.47
N THR A 32 -18.84 -7.50 13.07
CA THR A 32 -18.10 -6.65 14.01
C THR A 32 -19.02 -5.60 14.63
N SER A 33 -18.55 -4.95 15.70
CA SER A 33 -19.25 -3.80 16.30
C SER A 33 -19.40 -2.61 15.33
N TYR A 34 -18.64 -2.61 14.23
CA TYR A 34 -18.72 -1.65 13.14
C TYR A 34 -19.70 -2.05 12.02
N GLY A 35 -20.42 -3.17 12.19
CA GLY A 35 -21.38 -3.71 11.22
C GLY A 35 -20.73 -4.43 10.04
N THR A 36 -19.44 -4.78 10.12
CA THR A 36 -18.76 -5.53 9.06
C THR A 36 -19.12 -7.01 9.13
N PRO A 37 -19.76 -7.59 8.08
CA PRO A 37 -19.97 -9.03 8.00
C PRO A 37 -18.64 -9.75 7.84
N VAL A 38 -18.33 -10.65 8.77
CA VAL A 38 -17.01 -11.32 8.84
C VAL A 38 -17.07 -12.68 8.16
N TYR A 39 -16.43 -12.77 7.01
CA TYR A 39 -16.18 -14.02 6.29
C TYR A 39 -14.67 -14.26 6.25
N VAL A 40 -14.21 -15.41 6.68
CA VAL A 40 -12.78 -15.79 6.71
C VAL A 40 -12.59 -17.13 6.02
N ASN A 41 -11.43 -17.30 5.40
CA ASN A 41 -11.05 -18.53 4.71
C ASN A 41 -11.24 -19.77 5.61
N SER A 42 -11.99 -20.76 5.12
CA SER A 42 -12.36 -21.98 5.88
C SER A 42 -11.16 -22.84 6.26
N GLU A 43 -10.09 -22.86 5.43
CA GLU A 43 -8.87 -23.59 5.78
C GLU A 43 -8.17 -22.94 6.99
N VAL A 44 -8.14 -21.62 7.04
CA VAL A 44 -7.62 -20.87 8.20
C VAL A 44 -8.49 -21.16 9.44
N MET A 45 -9.82 -21.20 9.27
CA MET A 45 -10.73 -21.44 10.41
C MET A 45 -10.61 -22.85 10.99
N ARG A 46 -10.19 -23.84 10.19
CA ARG A 46 -9.95 -25.24 10.65
C ARG A 46 -8.64 -25.43 11.40
N CYS A 47 -7.72 -24.47 11.34
CA CYS A 47 -6.46 -24.55 12.04
C CYS A 47 -6.66 -24.37 13.55
N ASP A 48 -6.05 -25.24 14.37
CA ASP A 48 -6.04 -25.14 15.84
C ASP A 48 -5.17 -23.98 16.34
N LEU A 49 -4.13 -23.63 15.57
CA LEU A 49 -3.21 -22.53 15.86
C LEU A 49 -3.04 -21.65 14.61
N LYS A 50 -3.26 -20.35 14.75
CA LYS A 50 -3.16 -19.37 13.68
C LYS A 50 -2.02 -18.40 13.97
N ILE A 51 -0.97 -18.47 13.16
CA ILE A 51 0.20 -17.58 13.24
C ILE A 51 0.21 -16.68 12.01
N GLY A 52 0.13 -15.37 12.21
CA GLY A 52 0.25 -14.39 11.15
C GLY A 52 1.69 -13.87 11.05
N ILE A 53 2.27 -13.86 9.85
CA ILE A 53 3.59 -13.29 9.58
C ILE A 53 3.45 -12.18 8.54
N GLY A 54 4.06 -11.02 8.76
CA GLY A 54 3.98 -9.92 7.82
C GLY A 54 4.94 -8.78 8.11
N THR A 55 4.86 -7.74 7.28
CA THR A 55 5.70 -6.54 7.35
C THR A 55 4.86 -5.31 7.62
N THR A 56 5.40 -4.38 8.39
CA THR A 56 4.75 -3.11 8.71
C THR A 56 5.38 -1.97 7.91
N LEU A 57 4.57 -1.38 7.03
CA LEU A 57 4.90 -0.23 6.19
C LEU A 57 3.78 0.81 6.31
N PHE A 58 4.02 2.04 5.89
CA PHE A 58 2.95 3.03 5.87
C PHE A 58 1.79 2.56 4.96
N HIS A 59 0.60 2.96 5.32
CA HIS A 59 -0.62 2.59 4.59
C HIS A 59 -1.54 3.79 4.44
N ARG A 60 -2.03 3.99 3.23
CA ARG A 60 -2.81 5.18 2.88
C ARG A 60 -4.04 5.41 3.76
N LEU A 61 -4.71 4.35 4.21
CA LEU A 61 -5.97 4.45 4.95
C LEU A 61 -5.84 4.06 6.42
N MET A 62 -5.12 2.96 6.69
CA MET A 62 -5.01 2.39 8.04
C MET A 62 -3.77 2.89 8.80
N GLY A 63 -3.17 4.00 8.38
CA GLY A 63 -1.96 4.54 8.97
C GLY A 63 -0.71 3.75 8.58
N LEU A 64 -0.54 2.58 9.20
CA LEU A 64 0.49 1.59 8.88
C LEU A 64 -0.13 0.21 8.66
N SER A 65 0.57 -0.72 8.02
CA SER A 65 0.14 -2.11 7.84
C SER A 65 0.42 -2.97 9.08
N GLY A 66 0.37 -4.28 8.93
CA GLY A 66 0.63 -5.24 10.02
C GLY A 66 -0.57 -5.57 10.90
N GLY A 67 -0.34 -6.35 11.96
CA GLY A 67 -1.36 -6.74 12.92
C GLY A 67 -2.51 -7.55 12.35
N GLY A 68 -3.74 -7.22 12.76
CA GLY A 68 -4.97 -7.87 12.34
C GLY A 68 -5.24 -7.83 10.82
N LYS A 69 -4.50 -7.01 10.07
CA LYS A 69 -4.60 -6.97 8.61
C LYS A 69 -4.23 -8.28 7.93
N ILE A 70 -3.48 -9.15 8.58
CA ILE A 70 -3.20 -10.49 8.06
C ILE A 70 -4.48 -11.33 7.91
N ILE A 71 -5.49 -11.05 8.71
CA ILE A 71 -6.83 -11.65 8.59
C ILE A 71 -7.73 -10.80 7.69
N SER A 72 -7.91 -9.52 7.99
CA SER A 72 -8.73 -8.63 7.17
C SER A 72 -7.88 -7.45 6.65
N PRO A 73 -7.56 -7.41 5.34
CA PRO A 73 -8.13 -8.19 4.23
C PRO A 73 -7.43 -9.53 3.90
N GLY A 74 -6.32 -9.89 4.54
CA GLY A 74 -5.37 -10.93 4.09
C GLY A 74 -5.98 -12.27 3.73
N VAL A 75 -6.90 -12.80 4.54
CA VAL A 75 -7.63 -14.07 4.31
C VAL A 75 -9.15 -13.90 4.49
N ALA A 76 -9.64 -12.67 4.42
CA ALA A 76 -11.06 -12.36 4.52
C ALA A 76 -11.80 -12.47 3.19
N GLY A 77 -13.09 -12.72 3.25
CA GLY A 77 -13.97 -12.71 2.09
C GLY A 77 -14.20 -11.32 1.52
N MET A 78 -14.54 -11.24 0.23
CA MET A 78 -14.76 -9.97 -0.47
C MET A 78 -15.86 -9.12 0.20
N VAL A 79 -16.87 -9.72 0.78
CA VAL A 79 -17.94 -9.00 1.50
C VAL A 79 -17.37 -8.23 2.70
N THR A 80 -16.51 -8.86 3.49
CA THR A 80 -15.80 -8.25 4.61
C THR A 80 -14.90 -7.10 4.13
N ILE A 81 -14.10 -7.36 3.10
CA ILE A 81 -13.19 -6.37 2.51
C ILE A 81 -13.96 -5.15 2.00
N ARG A 82 -15.08 -5.37 1.30
CA ARG A 82 -15.92 -4.30 0.77
C ARG A 82 -16.48 -3.40 1.86
N HIS A 83 -16.96 -3.98 2.95
CA HIS A 83 -17.52 -3.20 4.05
C HIS A 83 -16.44 -2.36 4.74
N ASN A 84 -15.32 -2.97 5.08
CA ASN A 84 -14.19 -2.28 5.70
C ASN A 84 -13.65 -1.13 4.82
N HIS A 85 -13.49 -1.34 3.52
CA HIS A 85 -12.94 -0.32 2.62
C HIS A 85 -13.99 0.67 2.11
N GLY A 86 -15.23 0.25 1.91
CA GLY A 86 -16.33 1.09 1.46
C GLY A 86 -16.89 1.94 2.61
N PRO A 87 -17.87 1.45 3.37
CA PRO A 87 -18.51 2.23 4.45
C PRO A 87 -17.53 2.82 5.47
N LEU A 88 -16.55 2.05 5.94
CA LEU A 88 -15.60 2.53 6.95
C LEU A 88 -14.43 3.32 6.32
N GLY A 89 -13.89 2.85 5.20
CA GLY A 89 -12.73 3.46 4.53
C GLY A 89 -13.07 4.64 3.64
N GLY A 90 -14.34 4.86 3.34
CA GLY A 90 -14.80 5.93 2.47
C GLY A 90 -14.54 5.70 0.97
N PHE A 91 -14.36 4.45 0.54
CA PHE A 91 -14.27 4.11 -0.88
C PHE A 91 -15.64 3.80 -1.47
N GLY A 92 -16.15 4.71 -2.27
CA GLY A 92 -17.39 4.58 -2.99
C GLY A 92 -17.76 5.88 -3.68
N PRO A 93 -18.69 5.87 -4.64
CA PRO A 93 -19.05 7.06 -5.43
C PRO A 93 -19.48 8.25 -4.58
N ASP A 94 -20.18 8.00 -3.49
CA ASP A 94 -20.76 9.02 -2.60
C ASP A 94 -20.17 8.97 -1.19
N LEU A 95 -19.04 8.26 -1.01
CA LEU A 95 -18.37 8.12 0.28
C LEU A 95 -17.13 9.00 0.36
N THR A 96 -16.87 9.50 1.56
CA THR A 96 -15.65 10.22 1.89
C THR A 96 -14.85 9.44 2.91
N PRO A 97 -13.50 9.47 2.85
CA PRO A 97 -12.67 8.84 3.88
C PRO A 97 -13.07 9.32 5.27
N HIS A 98 -13.21 8.38 6.21
CA HIS A 98 -13.47 8.72 7.60
C HIS A 98 -12.30 9.56 8.17
N GLU A 99 -12.60 10.51 9.04
CA GLU A 99 -11.59 11.42 9.60
C GLU A 99 -10.43 10.72 10.30
N THR A 100 -10.65 9.52 10.86
CA THR A 100 -9.62 8.70 11.51
C THR A 100 -8.74 7.92 10.53
N THR A 101 -9.10 7.88 9.23
CA THR A 101 -8.30 7.20 8.20
C THR A 101 -7.27 8.12 7.57
N GLY A 102 -6.18 7.57 7.09
CA GLY A 102 -5.13 8.34 6.41
C GLY A 102 -3.72 7.83 6.69
N TYR A 103 -2.74 8.41 6.00
CA TYR A 103 -1.33 8.12 6.25
C TYR A 103 -0.98 8.39 7.71
N LEU A 104 -0.25 7.47 8.34
CA LEU A 104 0.22 7.51 9.73
C LEU A 104 -0.87 7.58 10.82
N LYS A 105 -2.14 7.76 10.47
CA LYS A 105 -3.26 7.70 11.41
C LYS A 105 -3.47 6.26 11.88
N ASN A 106 -2.65 5.81 12.82
CA ASN A 106 -2.64 4.43 13.30
C ASN A 106 -3.59 4.23 14.48
N GLU A 107 -3.54 5.10 15.47
CA GLU A 107 -4.38 5.02 16.66
C GLU A 107 -5.80 5.54 16.39
N GLY A 108 -6.80 4.84 16.94
CA GLY A 108 -8.21 5.22 16.75
C GLY A 108 -8.73 5.07 15.32
N ASN A 109 -7.95 4.53 14.41
CA ASN A 109 -8.35 4.34 13.01
C ASN A 109 -9.47 3.31 12.89
N ILE A 110 -10.63 3.74 12.43
CA ILE A 110 -11.84 2.91 12.37
C ILE A 110 -11.65 1.63 11.55
N MET A 111 -10.98 1.70 10.40
CA MET A 111 -10.72 0.52 9.56
C MET A 111 -9.79 -0.48 10.25
N ARG A 112 -8.81 0.02 11.02
CA ARG A 112 -7.89 -0.81 11.79
C ARG A 112 -8.59 -1.49 12.94
N LEU A 113 -9.40 -0.76 13.70
CA LEU A 113 -10.17 -1.30 14.82
C LEU A 113 -11.12 -2.42 14.36
N ASP A 114 -11.79 -2.22 13.24
CA ASP A 114 -12.63 -3.23 12.60
C ASP A 114 -11.82 -4.47 12.15
N ALA A 115 -10.65 -4.26 11.54
CA ALA A 115 -9.76 -5.38 11.16
C ALA A 115 -9.20 -6.13 12.38
N GLU A 116 -8.95 -5.43 13.48
CA GLU A 116 -8.51 -6.04 14.74
C GLU A 116 -9.64 -6.85 15.41
N GLU A 117 -10.89 -6.37 15.35
CA GLU A 117 -12.05 -7.13 15.81
C GLU A 117 -12.28 -8.37 14.93
N THR A 118 -12.19 -8.22 13.61
CA THR A 118 -12.24 -9.35 12.67
C THR A 118 -11.17 -10.41 13.01
N ALA A 119 -9.94 -9.98 13.31
CA ALA A 119 -8.87 -10.89 13.67
C ALA A 119 -9.10 -11.61 15.00
N ARG A 120 -9.73 -10.95 15.98
CA ARG A 120 -10.17 -11.59 17.24
C ARG A 120 -11.26 -12.64 16.99
N MET A 121 -12.25 -12.32 16.16
CA MET A 121 -13.32 -13.25 15.79
C MET A 121 -12.78 -14.48 15.06
N ALA A 122 -11.76 -14.31 14.22
CA ALA A 122 -11.08 -15.41 13.53
C ALA A 122 -10.16 -16.22 14.44
N GLY A 123 -9.85 -15.73 15.64
CA GLY A 123 -8.94 -16.41 16.57
C GLY A 123 -7.49 -16.37 16.12
N LEU A 124 -6.98 -15.21 15.71
CA LEU A 124 -5.54 -15.04 15.43
C LEU A 124 -4.76 -15.13 16.74
N ASP A 125 -4.02 -16.24 16.92
CA ASP A 125 -3.34 -16.57 18.18
C ASP A 125 -2.02 -15.82 18.36
N PHE A 126 -1.26 -15.69 17.27
CA PHE A 126 0.09 -15.15 17.34
C PHE A 126 0.44 -14.36 16.08
N LYS A 127 1.14 -13.28 16.26
CA LYS A 127 1.56 -12.41 15.17
C LYS A 127 3.05 -12.15 15.21
N VAL A 128 3.68 -12.21 14.04
CA VAL A 128 5.03 -11.70 13.81
C VAL A 128 4.93 -10.56 12.80
N ASP A 129 5.30 -9.36 13.21
CA ASP A 129 5.44 -8.20 12.34
C ASP A 129 6.92 -7.80 12.26
N THR A 130 7.39 -7.56 11.04
CA THR A 130 8.76 -7.14 10.77
C THR A 130 8.79 -5.71 10.26
N VAL A 131 9.89 -5.02 10.53
CA VAL A 131 10.28 -3.78 9.85
C VAL A 131 11.51 -4.12 9.03
N LEU A 132 11.46 -3.89 7.72
CA LEU A 132 12.50 -4.28 6.78
C LEU A 132 13.31 -3.07 6.31
N ASN A 133 14.59 -3.29 5.98
CA ASN A 133 15.39 -2.33 5.22
C ASN A 133 15.11 -2.42 3.71
N LEU A 134 15.84 -1.66 2.90
CA LEU A 134 15.69 -1.67 1.44
C LEU A 134 16.15 -2.99 0.80
N GLU A 135 17.04 -3.71 1.42
CA GLU A 135 17.49 -5.04 1.00
C GLU A 135 16.48 -6.15 1.40
N ARG A 136 15.40 -5.77 2.11
CA ARG A 136 14.38 -6.65 2.68
C ARG A 136 14.87 -7.49 3.85
N ASP A 137 15.97 -7.10 4.48
CA ASP A 137 16.44 -7.71 5.73
C ASP A 137 15.65 -7.12 6.92
N PRO A 138 15.36 -7.93 7.96
CA PRO A 138 14.64 -7.47 9.12
C PRO A 138 15.51 -6.56 10.02
N LEU A 139 15.10 -5.31 10.17
CA LEU A 139 15.66 -4.36 11.14
C LEU A 139 15.09 -4.58 12.54
N GLU A 140 13.79 -4.89 12.60
CA GLU A 140 13.09 -5.22 13.82
C GLU A 140 12.13 -6.38 13.57
N VAL A 141 11.99 -7.27 14.57
CA VAL A 141 11.03 -8.36 14.59
C VAL A 141 10.25 -8.29 15.89
N HIS A 142 8.95 -8.13 15.81
CA HIS A 142 8.04 -8.11 16.94
C HIS A 142 7.10 -9.30 16.87
N ALA A 143 6.92 -10.00 17.99
CA ALA A 143 6.11 -11.21 18.04
C ALA A 143 5.25 -11.28 19.30
N GLY A 144 4.03 -11.79 19.19
CA GLY A 144 3.08 -11.94 20.29
C GLY A 144 1.65 -11.58 19.93
N ASP A 145 0.95 -10.89 20.83
CA ASP A 145 -0.39 -10.36 20.56
C ASP A 145 -0.39 -9.42 19.33
N PHE A 146 -1.32 -9.62 18.42
CA PHE A 146 -1.30 -8.96 17.12
C PHE A 146 -1.51 -7.44 17.19
N VAL A 147 -2.21 -6.94 18.22
CA VAL A 147 -2.38 -5.49 18.43
C VAL A 147 -1.09 -4.89 18.97
N ALA A 148 -0.53 -5.47 20.03
CA ALA A 148 0.70 -5.00 20.66
C ALA A 148 1.89 -5.08 19.69
N THR A 149 1.98 -6.17 18.93
CA THR A 149 3.00 -6.39 17.90
C THR A 149 2.93 -5.30 16.82
N GLN A 150 1.74 -5.02 16.30
CA GLN A 150 1.55 -3.99 15.30
C GLN A 150 1.91 -2.60 15.82
N ARG A 151 1.53 -2.24 17.02
CA ARG A 151 1.87 -0.91 17.60
C ARG A 151 3.38 -0.71 17.71
N ARG A 152 4.11 -1.75 18.10
CA ARG A 152 5.58 -1.72 18.17
C ARG A 152 6.22 -1.64 16.80
N ALA A 153 5.78 -2.49 15.85
CA ALA A 153 6.28 -2.48 14.49
C ALA A 153 5.95 -1.16 13.77
N ALA A 154 4.80 -0.54 14.07
CA ALA A 154 4.45 0.79 13.55
C ALA A 154 5.43 1.86 14.03
N ALA A 155 5.77 1.87 15.31
CA ALA A 155 6.77 2.79 15.85
C ALA A 155 8.16 2.55 15.21
N GLY A 156 8.54 1.29 15.04
CA GLY A 156 9.76 0.90 14.32
C GLY A 156 9.75 1.39 12.86
N SER A 157 8.64 1.19 12.14
CA SER A 157 8.49 1.66 10.77
C SER A 157 8.62 3.19 10.67
N MET A 158 7.98 3.95 11.55
CA MET A 158 8.13 5.41 11.58
C MET A 158 9.56 5.88 11.87
N LYS A 159 10.31 5.10 12.63
CA LYS A 159 11.72 5.38 12.92
C LYS A 159 12.65 5.06 11.75
N TRP A 160 12.52 3.86 11.19
CA TRP A 160 13.48 3.33 10.22
C TRP A 160 13.19 3.71 8.77
N HIS A 161 11.94 3.96 8.44
CA HIS A 161 11.55 4.42 7.11
C HIS A 161 11.48 5.96 7.00
N ARG A 162 11.94 6.67 8.02
CA ARG A 162 12.10 8.12 7.96
C ARG A 162 13.03 8.48 6.79
N CYS A 163 12.58 9.36 5.92
CA CYS A 163 13.37 9.83 4.78
C CYS A 163 13.36 11.36 4.71
N GLU A 164 14.49 11.90 4.27
CA GLU A 164 14.57 13.30 3.90
C GLU A 164 13.62 13.58 2.74
N SER A 165 13.01 14.75 2.76
CA SER A 165 12.12 15.21 1.69
C SER A 165 12.45 16.67 1.34
N PRO A 166 13.66 16.91 0.77
CA PRO A 166 14.09 18.24 0.40
C PRO A 166 13.19 18.81 -0.70
N GLU A 167 12.94 20.09 -0.64
CA GLU A 167 12.17 20.79 -1.67
C GLU A 167 13.00 20.91 -2.96
N ALA A 168 12.43 20.46 -4.08
CA ALA A 168 13.10 20.41 -5.38
C ALA A 168 12.10 20.61 -6.53
N GLU A 169 12.59 21.18 -7.62
CA GLU A 169 11.83 21.37 -8.85
C GLU A 169 11.64 20.03 -9.59
N ILE A 170 12.56 19.10 -9.43
CA ILE A 170 12.50 17.73 -9.98
C ILE A 170 12.60 16.73 -8.84
N VAL A 171 11.65 15.81 -8.76
CA VAL A 171 11.68 14.72 -7.79
C VAL A 171 11.67 13.37 -8.49
N VAL A 172 12.76 12.63 -8.39
CA VAL A 172 12.84 11.26 -8.87
C VAL A 172 12.46 10.32 -7.74
N VAL A 173 11.38 9.57 -7.90
CA VAL A 173 10.86 8.66 -6.88
C VAL A 173 10.79 7.24 -7.42
N ASN A 174 11.42 6.29 -6.72
CA ASN A 174 11.38 4.89 -7.08
C ASN A 174 10.20 4.17 -6.40
N SER A 175 9.44 3.37 -7.15
CA SER A 175 8.32 2.58 -6.63
C SER A 175 8.73 1.33 -5.83
N TYR A 176 10.03 1.04 -5.74
CA TYR A 176 10.55 0.02 -4.82
C TYR A 176 10.17 0.40 -3.36
N MET A 177 9.78 -0.46 -2.50
CA MET A 177 9.68 -1.93 -2.42
C MET A 177 8.33 -2.51 -2.88
N ARG A 178 7.36 -1.66 -3.27
CA ARG A 178 5.99 -2.08 -3.66
C ARG A 178 5.72 -1.66 -5.10
N GLU A 179 6.44 -2.27 -6.02
CA GLU A 179 6.43 -1.94 -7.44
C GLU A 179 5.03 -2.08 -8.06
N ASN A 180 4.20 -2.99 -7.51
CA ASN A 180 2.80 -3.17 -7.90
C ASN A 180 1.84 -2.09 -7.36
N GLU A 181 2.34 -1.16 -6.55
CA GLU A 181 1.58 -0.01 -6.03
C GLU A 181 2.36 1.31 -6.23
N PRO A 182 2.83 1.63 -7.44
CA PRO A 182 3.77 2.73 -7.68
C PRO A 182 3.21 4.10 -7.26
N PHE A 183 1.89 4.28 -7.27
CA PHE A 183 1.24 5.52 -6.82
C PHE A 183 1.51 5.87 -5.34
N LEU A 184 1.96 4.93 -4.54
CA LEU A 184 2.34 5.21 -3.15
C LEU A 184 3.52 6.17 -3.08
N GLY A 185 4.38 6.17 -4.09
CA GLY A 185 5.47 7.13 -4.24
C GLY A 185 5.02 8.58 -4.40
N PHE A 186 3.75 8.83 -4.76
CA PHE A 186 3.24 10.19 -4.86
C PHE A 186 3.20 10.92 -3.52
N TRP A 187 3.02 10.20 -2.41
CA TRP A 187 2.98 10.83 -1.10
C TRP A 187 4.32 11.46 -0.68
N PRO A 188 5.46 10.74 -0.67
CA PRO A 188 6.73 11.39 -0.41
C PRO A 188 7.12 12.40 -1.50
N ALA A 189 6.80 12.14 -2.77
CA ALA A 189 7.06 13.08 -3.85
C ALA A 189 6.32 14.41 -3.68
N LEU A 190 5.03 14.37 -3.28
CA LEU A 190 4.23 15.57 -2.97
C LEU A 190 4.85 16.41 -1.84
N ASN A 191 5.51 15.76 -0.90
CA ASN A 191 6.21 16.43 0.19
C ASN A 191 7.56 17.03 -0.21
N SER A 192 8.07 16.74 -1.40
CA SER A 192 9.35 17.23 -1.90
C SER A 192 9.20 18.17 -3.10
N VAL A 193 8.26 17.91 -4.00
CA VAL A 193 8.12 18.68 -5.24
C VAL A 193 7.60 20.11 -4.96
N THR A 194 8.16 21.09 -5.68
CA THR A 194 7.64 22.45 -5.72
C THR A 194 6.32 22.54 -6.50
N GLU A 195 5.62 23.67 -6.41
CA GLU A 195 4.50 23.96 -7.32
C GLU A 195 5.00 23.95 -8.78
N ASP A 196 4.21 23.39 -9.68
CA ASP A 196 4.52 23.23 -11.10
C ASP A 196 5.82 22.48 -11.42
N GLY A 197 6.40 21.79 -10.43
CA GLY A 197 7.57 20.93 -10.61
C GLY A 197 7.28 19.67 -11.39
N THR A 198 8.27 18.79 -11.52
CA THR A 198 8.14 17.50 -12.21
C THR A 198 8.49 16.35 -11.28
N VAL A 199 7.62 15.35 -11.23
CA VAL A 199 7.88 14.07 -10.57
C VAL A 199 8.21 13.01 -11.63
N VAL A 200 9.35 12.37 -11.51
CA VAL A 200 9.74 11.19 -12.28
C VAL A 200 9.49 9.96 -11.42
N LEU A 201 8.45 9.22 -11.73
CA LEU A 201 8.14 7.96 -11.06
C LEU A 201 8.81 6.80 -11.79
N ILE A 202 9.75 6.14 -11.14
CA ILE A 202 10.36 4.90 -11.65
C ILE A 202 9.44 3.74 -11.28
N ALA A 203 8.85 3.10 -12.29
CA ALA A 203 7.88 2.01 -12.15
C ALA A 203 8.29 0.82 -13.03
N MET A 204 9.12 -0.04 -12.46
CA MET A 204 9.75 -1.18 -13.15
C MET A 204 9.08 -2.52 -12.80
N ASP A 205 7.81 -2.53 -12.43
CA ASP A 205 7.09 -3.78 -12.18
C ASP A 205 7.16 -4.68 -13.41
N PRO A 206 7.74 -5.88 -13.31
CA PRO A 206 7.88 -6.80 -14.44
C PRO A 206 6.54 -7.35 -14.95
N GLU A 207 5.51 -7.36 -14.11
CA GLU A 207 4.16 -7.79 -14.50
C GLU A 207 3.34 -6.66 -15.10
N GLY A 208 3.75 -5.44 -14.88
CA GLY A 208 3.32 -4.30 -15.63
C GLY A 208 1.98 -3.68 -15.32
N ASP A 209 1.29 -4.18 -14.35
CA ASP A 209 0.00 -3.64 -13.93
C ASP A 209 -0.05 -3.51 -12.40
N ILE A 210 -0.81 -2.55 -11.93
CA ILE A 210 -1.22 -2.53 -10.53
C ILE A 210 -2.20 -3.67 -10.31
N ASN A 211 -1.73 -4.69 -9.61
CA ASN A 211 -2.56 -5.82 -9.21
C ASN A 211 -3.45 -5.53 -7.99
N HIS A 212 -3.45 -4.30 -7.51
CA HIS A 212 -4.29 -3.93 -6.38
C HIS A 212 -5.77 -3.93 -6.79
N TRP A 213 -6.56 -4.79 -6.18
CA TRP A 213 -7.96 -5.03 -6.55
C TRP A 213 -8.84 -3.77 -6.57
N LEU A 214 -8.54 -2.75 -5.75
CA LEU A 214 -9.25 -1.47 -5.73
C LEU A 214 -9.09 -0.65 -7.02
N PHE A 215 -8.03 -0.90 -7.78
CA PHE A 215 -7.73 -0.17 -9.02
C PHE A 215 -8.10 -0.91 -10.28
N ASN A 216 -8.34 -2.20 -10.17
CA ASN A 216 -8.68 -3.06 -11.29
C ASN A 216 -10.20 -3.28 -11.40
N HIS A 217 -10.57 -4.28 -12.17
CA HIS A 217 -11.96 -4.64 -12.43
C HIS A 217 -12.79 -4.90 -11.15
N HIS A 218 -12.18 -5.41 -10.10
CA HIS A 218 -12.87 -5.66 -8.82
C HIS A 218 -13.26 -4.37 -8.12
N GLY A 219 -12.45 -3.33 -8.16
CA GLY A 219 -12.81 -2.02 -7.62
C GLY A 219 -14.07 -1.45 -8.23
N LYS A 220 -14.32 -1.72 -9.52
CA LYS A 220 -15.56 -1.35 -10.19
C LYS A 220 -16.80 -1.99 -9.55
N PHE A 221 -16.74 -3.29 -9.28
CA PHE A 221 -17.85 -4.01 -8.67
C PHE A 221 -18.07 -3.65 -7.21
N THR A 222 -17.05 -3.19 -6.54
CA THR A 222 -17.16 -2.75 -5.14
C THR A 222 -17.62 -1.31 -5.00
N GLY A 223 -17.85 -0.60 -6.10
CA GLY A 223 -18.23 0.81 -6.06
C GLY A 223 -17.11 1.71 -5.52
N SER A 224 -15.86 1.28 -5.65
CA SER A 224 -14.71 2.04 -5.18
C SER A 224 -14.61 3.41 -5.84
N SER A 225 -14.34 4.46 -5.05
CA SER A 225 -14.07 5.80 -5.56
C SER A 225 -12.82 5.85 -6.44
N LEU A 226 -11.95 4.87 -6.33
CA LEU A 226 -10.75 4.73 -7.18
C LEU A 226 -11.10 4.29 -8.59
N TRP A 227 -12.26 3.64 -8.76
CA TRP A 227 -12.77 3.23 -10.05
C TRP A 227 -13.64 4.32 -10.73
N ASN A 228 -14.08 5.34 -10.04
CA ASN A 228 -15.02 6.34 -10.58
C ASN A 228 -14.44 7.26 -11.67
N GLY A 229 -13.27 6.94 -12.18
CA GLY A 229 -12.69 7.62 -13.32
C GLY A 229 -11.70 8.72 -13.01
N LYS A 230 -11.52 9.07 -11.77
CA LYS A 230 -10.55 10.11 -11.40
C LYS A 230 -9.13 9.57 -11.46
N ALA A 231 -8.28 10.24 -12.22
CA ALA A 231 -6.85 9.99 -12.20
C ALA A 231 -6.27 10.31 -10.81
N ARG A 232 -5.20 9.61 -10.44
CA ARG A 232 -4.41 9.96 -9.27
C ARG A 232 -3.32 10.90 -9.69
N GLU A 233 -3.35 12.09 -9.17
CA GLU A 233 -2.37 13.13 -9.43
C GLU A 233 -1.39 13.23 -8.26
N VAL A 234 -0.18 13.67 -8.56
CA VAL A 234 0.81 13.99 -7.53
C VAL A 234 0.33 15.15 -6.67
N GLY A 235 -0.35 16.11 -7.26
CA GLY A 235 -0.76 17.39 -6.66
C GLY A 235 0.19 18.54 -7.00
N LYS A 236 -0.07 19.73 -6.48
CA LYS A 236 0.71 20.95 -6.70
C LYS A 236 0.88 21.35 -8.18
N GLY A 237 -0.02 20.92 -9.07
CA GLY A 237 0.15 21.16 -10.52
C GLY A 237 1.33 20.42 -11.15
N ALA A 238 2.00 19.55 -10.40
CA ALA A 238 3.22 18.87 -10.85
C ALA A 238 2.98 18.01 -12.08
N ARG A 239 3.94 18.08 -13.02
CA ARG A 239 4.02 17.13 -14.14
C ARG A 239 4.44 15.76 -13.65
N LEU A 240 4.00 14.72 -14.34
CA LEU A 240 4.37 13.36 -14.03
C LEU A 240 5.04 12.70 -15.24
N ILE A 241 6.26 12.25 -15.08
CA ILE A 241 6.93 11.36 -15.99
C ILE A 241 6.93 9.97 -15.34
N ILE A 242 6.40 8.98 -16.04
CA ILE A 242 6.46 7.58 -15.59
C ILE A 242 7.54 6.90 -16.42
N HIS A 243 8.63 6.54 -15.76
CA HIS A 243 9.75 5.82 -16.36
C HIS A 243 9.61 4.33 -16.10
N GLY A 244 9.48 3.57 -17.15
CA GLY A 244 9.35 2.13 -17.10
C GLY A 244 8.67 1.56 -18.32
N PRO A 245 8.54 0.22 -18.40
CA PRO A 245 7.77 -0.41 -19.47
C PRO A 245 6.35 0.13 -19.46
N ARG A 246 5.84 0.49 -20.64
CA ARG A 246 4.46 0.97 -20.74
C ARG A 246 3.50 -0.21 -20.69
N TYR A 247 2.78 -0.27 -19.64
CA TYR A 247 1.74 -1.27 -19.49
C TYR A 247 0.36 -0.71 -19.82
N ARG A 248 -0.64 -1.56 -19.87
CA ARG A 248 -2.04 -1.19 -20.14
C ARG A 248 -2.58 -0.31 -19.00
N SER A 249 -2.07 0.90 -18.94
CA SER A 249 -2.31 1.90 -17.90
C SER A 249 -3.77 2.38 -17.80
N GLN A 250 -4.64 1.96 -18.69
CA GLN A 250 -6.05 2.37 -18.67
C GLN A 250 -6.76 2.00 -17.35
N GLU A 251 -6.27 0.97 -16.65
CA GLU A 251 -6.79 0.59 -15.34
C GLU A 251 -6.09 1.31 -14.18
N MET A 252 -4.87 1.79 -14.38
CA MET A 252 -4.09 2.44 -13.32
C MET A 252 -4.47 3.89 -13.08
N ARG A 253 -4.79 4.62 -14.11
CA ARG A 253 -5.13 6.04 -14.09
C ARG A 253 -4.17 6.86 -13.21
N LEU A 254 -2.88 6.72 -13.48
CA LEU A 254 -1.83 7.52 -12.85
C LEU A 254 -1.67 8.81 -13.61
N GLY A 255 -1.74 9.91 -12.86
CA GLY A 255 -1.53 11.25 -13.37
C GLY A 255 -2.68 11.79 -14.24
N ASN A 256 -2.61 13.08 -14.49
CA ASN A 256 -3.47 13.74 -15.45
C ASN A 256 -2.96 13.45 -16.88
N PRO A 257 -3.78 12.96 -17.81
CA PRO A 257 -3.35 12.67 -19.18
C PRO A 257 -2.68 13.83 -19.90
N GLU A 258 -3.02 15.07 -19.55
CA GLU A 258 -2.46 16.29 -20.17
C GLU A 258 -1.05 16.61 -19.65
N THR A 259 -0.70 16.15 -18.44
CA THR A 259 0.57 16.44 -17.77
C THR A 259 1.36 15.20 -17.42
N THR A 260 0.97 14.03 -17.96
CA THR A 260 1.63 12.75 -17.71
C THR A 260 2.23 12.19 -18.98
N THR A 261 3.52 11.91 -18.95
CA THR A 261 4.27 11.31 -20.04
C THR A 261 4.83 9.94 -19.62
N TRP A 262 4.69 8.93 -20.48
CA TRP A 262 5.28 7.60 -20.26
C TRP A 262 6.52 7.46 -21.12
N ILE A 263 7.66 7.20 -20.48
CA ILE A 263 8.96 7.12 -21.13
C ILE A 263 9.68 5.86 -20.72
N LYS A 264 10.14 5.09 -21.70
CA LYS A 264 10.81 3.81 -21.47
C LYS A 264 12.31 3.97 -21.24
N GLU A 265 12.96 4.79 -22.05
CA GLU A 265 14.41 4.96 -22.00
C GLU A 265 14.78 6.16 -21.11
N TRP A 266 15.84 6.01 -20.31
CA TRP A 266 16.21 7.06 -19.36
C TRP A 266 16.71 8.35 -20.05
N ASP A 267 17.41 8.22 -21.16
CA ASP A 267 17.90 9.38 -21.91
C ASP A 267 16.74 10.25 -22.40
N ASP A 268 15.63 9.63 -22.83
CA ASP A 268 14.41 10.34 -23.22
C ASP A 268 13.74 11.04 -22.02
N VAL A 269 13.91 10.53 -20.78
CA VAL A 269 13.44 11.20 -19.56
C VAL A 269 14.20 12.51 -19.36
N ILE A 270 15.51 12.48 -19.58
CA ILE A 270 16.35 13.71 -19.48
C ILE A 270 15.91 14.72 -20.53
N GLU A 271 15.75 14.31 -21.78
CA GLU A 271 15.27 15.21 -22.86
C GLU A 271 13.88 15.80 -22.55
N GLU A 272 12.99 15.03 -21.92
CA GLU A 272 11.67 15.53 -21.50
C GLU A 272 11.77 16.55 -20.38
N LEU A 273 12.65 16.32 -19.38
CA LEU A 273 12.89 17.25 -18.28
C LEU A 273 13.48 18.57 -18.76
N GLU A 274 14.40 18.56 -19.72
CA GLU A 274 15.03 19.76 -20.30
C GLU A 274 14.04 20.70 -21.01
N LYS A 275 12.83 20.23 -21.34
CA LYS A 275 11.77 21.09 -21.90
C LYS A 275 11.16 22.05 -20.88
N TYR A 276 11.29 21.74 -19.60
CA TYR A 276 10.60 22.44 -18.50
C TYR A 276 11.53 22.94 -17.41
N HIS A 277 12.76 22.43 -17.37
CA HIS A 277 13.73 22.71 -16.32
C HIS A 277 15.09 23.11 -16.88
N ASP A 278 15.72 24.07 -16.23
CA ASP A 278 17.06 24.54 -16.56
C ASP A 278 18.15 23.69 -15.86
N HIS A 279 19.39 23.77 -16.35
CA HIS A 279 20.55 23.07 -15.76
C HIS A 279 20.83 23.41 -14.28
N GLY A 280 20.23 24.45 -13.73
CA GLY A 280 20.37 24.84 -12.33
C GLY A 280 19.26 24.31 -11.41
N SER A 281 18.28 23.58 -11.94
CA SER A 281 17.15 23.05 -11.18
C SER A 281 17.61 22.03 -10.14
N ARG A 282 17.05 22.11 -8.92
CA ARG A 282 17.34 21.14 -7.85
C ARG A 282 16.62 19.85 -8.13
N VAL A 283 17.33 18.74 -7.90
CA VAL A 283 16.81 17.39 -8.05
C VAL A 283 16.84 16.69 -6.69
N ALA A 284 15.69 16.20 -6.23
CA ALA A 284 15.60 15.28 -5.11
C ALA A 284 15.43 13.86 -5.63
N VAL A 285 16.16 12.90 -5.04
CA VAL A 285 16.03 11.49 -5.37
C VAL A 285 15.52 10.75 -4.15
N LEU A 286 14.38 10.07 -4.29
CA LEU A 286 13.74 9.27 -3.26
C LEU A 286 13.85 7.78 -3.67
N PRO A 287 14.89 7.07 -3.19
CA PRO A 287 15.18 5.70 -3.64
C PRO A 287 14.11 4.68 -3.20
N ASP A 288 13.33 5.03 -2.18
CA ASP A 288 12.26 4.20 -1.62
C ASP A 288 10.99 5.03 -1.43
N GLY A 289 10.29 5.28 -2.52
CA GLY A 289 9.07 6.08 -2.49
C GLY A 289 7.86 5.36 -1.90
N THR A 290 7.88 4.04 -1.79
CA THR A 290 6.71 3.26 -1.33
C THR A 290 6.81 2.80 0.11
N SER A 291 7.94 2.99 0.78
CA SER A 291 8.12 2.77 2.22
C SER A 291 8.66 4.02 2.94
N GLY A 292 9.30 4.95 2.25
CA GLY A 292 9.82 6.19 2.81
C GLY A 292 8.73 7.09 3.42
N ILE A 293 8.93 7.50 4.66
CA ILE A 293 8.04 8.41 5.39
C ILE A 293 8.72 9.78 5.50
N PRO A 294 8.15 10.83 4.87
CA PRO A 294 8.74 12.15 4.91
C PRO A 294 8.93 12.67 6.34
N GLU A 295 10.17 13.07 6.69
CA GLU A 295 10.50 13.49 8.06
C GLU A 295 9.68 14.70 8.52
N LYS A 296 9.45 15.68 7.65
CA LYS A 296 8.62 16.85 7.98
C LYS A 296 7.17 16.51 8.33
N VAL A 297 6.66 15.36 7.85
CA VAL A 297 5.36 14.84 8.26
C VAL A 297 5.45 14.22 9.64
N LEU A 298 6.50 13.44 9.92
CA LEU A 298 6.72 12.86 11.25
C LEU A 298 6.94 13.93 12.32
N ASP A 299 7.66 14.99 11.98
CA ASP A 299 7.95 16.10 12.93
C ASP A 299 6.71 16.97 13.23
N SER A 300 5.64 16.82 12.44
CA SER A 300 4.36 17.52 12.63
C SER A 300 3.33 16.73 13.44
N LEU A 301 3.59 15.45 13.77
CA LEU A 301 2.75 14.59 14.60
C LEU A 301 2.95 14.86 16.09
#